data_f2728d1567546e5553e14ad20f3d51d7
#
_entry.id   f2728d1567546e5553e14ad20f3d51d7
#
_cell.length_a   1.000
_cell.length_b   1.000
_cell.length_c   1.000
_cell.angle_alpha   90.00
_cell.angle_beta   90.00
_cell.angle_gamma   90.00
#
_symmetry.space_group_name_H-M   'P 1'
#
loop_
_entity.id
_entity.type
_entity.pdbx_description
1 polymer ?
#
loop_
_entity_poly.entity_id
_entity_poly.type
_entity_poly.pdbx_seq_one_letter_code
_entity_poly.pdbx_strand_id
1 'polypeptide(L)'
;MKQIDITAPIRVAVLLPLRVGSSSDRRYLDFYQGVLLALDELKSTGVSTQVDLFNTGRSEAEVRDLLRQNAVQQADLIIGPVYDDCFAPVAVFAAERGIPVVSPLASMNFAGGSLMFEAAPLQSAKYAKLQDEFSPSNNVVVVSATSNNDVEMLGEINSLLPASARKVTYTKGGGGPLVEGWLNMDKENVFVVLSENEQMTEEILASISSVQNSRISRGLPSPSIKVVGSSRWARFQNLDKNLFFKLNLRYTTNYHADRGNERVANFDRRYVAAFSSLPSMYAYRGYDVAKLFVGAIKLHGNEFISYLNDRELPLLQTPYRFVQQGSDGKYSNNDWAKVCYNSNYTIDVQ
;
A
#
# COMPACT_ATOMS: atom_id res chain seq x y z
N MET A 1 1.15 1.07 -29.28
CA MET A 1 0.30 0.10 -28.54
C MET A 1 -0.46 -0.75 -29.56
N LYS A 2 -0.63 -2.06 -29.27
CA LYS A 2 -1.51 -2.96 -30.04
C LYS A 2 -2.94 -2.40 -30.05
N GLN A 3 -3.63 -2.47 -31.19
CA GLN A 3 -5.03 -2.10 -31.24
C GLN A 3 -5.88 -3.12 -30.47
N ILE A 4 -6.60 -2.65 -29.45
CA ILE A 4 -7.46 -3.49 -28.61
C ILE A 4 -8.89 -3.43 -29.17
N ASP A 5 -9.45 -4.61 -29.46
CA ASP A 5 -10.86 -4.73 -29.87
C ASP A 5 -11.75 -4.84 -28.61
N ILE A 6 -12.35 -3.74 -28.24
CA ILE A 6 -13.25 -3.67 -27.07
C ILE A 6 -14.59 -4.39 -27.29
N THR A 7 -14.91 -4.82 -28.50
CA THR A 7 -16.14 -5.62 -28.78
C THR A 7 -15.93 -7.09 -28.51
N ALA A 8 -14.69 -7.55 -28.60
CA ALA A 8 -14.27 -8.90 -28.26
C ALA A 8 -14.01 -9.08 -26.75
N PRO A 9 -13.88 -10.32 -26.24
CA PRO A 9 -13.40 -10.56 -24.89
C PRO A 9 -11.99 -10.03 -24.71
N ILE A 10 -11.76 -9.27 -23.62
CA ILE A 10 -10.42 -8.80 -23.24
C ILE A 10 -9.58 -10.01 -22.76
N ARG A 11 -8.44 -10.23 -23.42
CA ARG A 11 -7.53 -11.36 -23.10
C ARG A 11 -6.50 -10.94 -22.09
N VAL A 12 -6.53 -11.57 -20.91
CA VAL A 12 -5.65 -11.27 -19.79
C VAL A 12 -4.73 -12.45 -19.53
N ALA A 13 -3.43 -12.27 -19.69
CA ALA A 13 -2.43 -13.24 -19.27
C ALA A 13 -1.92 -12.89 -17.85
N VAL A 14 -2.12 -13.80 -16.89
CA VAL A 14 -1.67 -13.63 -15.51
C VAL A 14 -0.44 -14.51 -15.28
N LEU A 15 0.70 -13.87 -15.00
CA LEU A 15 2.01 -14.51 -14.83
C LEU A 15 2.43 -14.46 -13.37
N LEU A 16 2.31 -15.58 -12.64
CA LEU A 16 2.60 -15.65 -11.20
C LEU A 16 3.53 -16.81 -10.86
N PRO A 17 4.40 -16.68 -9.83
CA PRO A 17 5.28 -17.75 -9.40
C PRO A 17 4.52 -18.73 -8.48
N LEU A 18 3.81 -19.69 -9.04
CA LEU A 18 3.01 -20.66 -8.31
C LEU A 18 3.83 -21.93 -8.04
N ARG A 19 4.05 -22.25 -6.76
CA ARG A 19 4.66 -23.52 -6.34
C ARG A 19 3.67 -24.30 -5.50
N VAL A 20 3.46 -25.55 -5.87
CA VAL A 20 2.60 -26.46 -5.11
C VAL A 20 3.27 -26.79 -3.78
N GLY A 21 2.57 -26.59 -2.66
CA GLY A 21 3.00 -27.03 -1.32
C GLY A 21 3.83 -26.03 -0.51
N SER A 22 4.06 -24.80 -0.99
CA SER A 22 4.75 -23.76 -0.24
C SER A 22 3.76 -22.76 0.38
N SER A 23 3.84 -22.54 1.70
CA SER A 23 3.04 -21.52 2.38
C SER A 23 3.34 -20.09 1.90
N SER A 24 4.55 -19.85 1.38
CA SER A 24 4.93 -18.55 0.82
C SER A 24 4.23 -18.23 -0.49
N ASP A 25 3.72 -19.24 -1.19
CA ASP A 25 3.10 -19.08 -2.51
C ASP A 25 1.59 -18.89 -2.42
N ARG A 26 1.00 -19.09 -1.23
CA ARG A 26 -0.43 -18.82 -0.98
C ARG A 26 -0.81 -17.38 -1.35
N ARG A 27 0.07 -16.42 -1.12
CA ARG A 27 -0.15 -15.00 -1.47
C ARG A 27 -0.42 -14.77 -2.96
N TYR A 28 0.21 -15.54 -3.84
CA TYR A 28 0.00 -15.42 -5.28
C TYR A 28 -1.30 -16.08 -5.71
N LEU A 29 -1.67 -17.18 -5.06
CA LEU A 29 -2.99 -17.79 -5.25
C LEU A 29 -4.09 -16.85 -4.77
N ASP A 30 -3.95 -16.25 -3.58
CA ASP A 30 -4.89 -15.25 -3.06
C ASP A 30 -5.03 -14.08 -4.04
N PHE A 31 -3.91 -13.61 -4.60
CA PHE A 31 -3.93 -12.55 -5.61
C PHE A 31 -4.76 -12.97 -6.84
N TYR A 32 -4.51 -14.15 -7.37
CA TYR A 32 -5.27 -14.65 -8.53
C TYR A 32 -6.76 -14.85 -8.22
N GLN A 33 -7.10 -15.34 -7.04
CA GLN A 33 -8.47 -15.45 -6.57
C GLN A 33 -9.17 -14.08 -6.52
N GLY A 34 -8.45 -13.04 -6.10
CA GLY A 34 -8.93 -11.65 -6.19
C GLY A 34 -9.19 -11.21 -7.63
N VAL A 35 -8.27 -11.52 -8.56
CA VAL A 35 -8.45 -11.26 -10.00
C VAL A 35 -9.73 -11.90 -10.49
N LEU A 36 -9.96 -13.18 -10.17
CA LEU A 36 -11.16 -13.91 -10.62
C LEU A 36 -12.46 -13.25 -10.14
N LEU A 37 -12.51 -12.81 -8.87
CA LEU A 37 -13.70 -12.12 -8.34
C LEU A 37 -13.94 -10.76 -9.01
N ALA A 38 -12.90 -10.03 -9.38
CA ALA A 38 -13.03 -8.79 -10.13
C ALA A 38 -13.58 -9.05 -11.55
N LEU A 39 -13.08 -10.07 -12.23
CA LEU A 39 -13.53 -10.43 -13.58
C LEU A 39 -14.98 -10.95 -13.57
N ASP A 40 -15.37 -11.70 -12.51
CA ASP A 40 -16.76 -12.14 -12.33
C ASP A 40 -17.71 -10.95 -12.12
N GLU A 41 -17.29 -9.96 -11.34
CA GLU A 41 -18.06 -8.73 -11.17
C GLU A 41 -18.14 -7.92 -12.46
N LEU A 42 -17.05 -7.75 -13.18
CA LEU A 42 -17.04 -7.07 -14.48
C LEU A 42 -17.92 -7.79 -15.49
N LYS A 43 -17.98 -9.12 -15.48
CA LYS A 43 -18.88 -9.91 -16.31
C LYS A 43 -20.35 -9.58 -16.04
N SER A 44 -20.73 -9.35 -14.77
CA SER A 44 -22.10 -8.96 -14.41
C SER A 44 -22.50 -7.59 -14.99
N THR A 45 -21.53 -6.75 -15.32
CA THR A 45 -21.72 -5.44 -16.00
C THR A 45 -21.53 -5.50 -17.51
N GLY A 46 -21.47 -6.70 -18.11
CA GLY A 46 -21.35 -6.91 -19.55
C GLY A 46 -19.92 -6.93 -20.09
N VAL A 47 -18.90 -6.95 -19.22
CA VAL A 47 -17.51 -7.06 -19.65
C VAL A 47 -17.14 -8.52 -19.87
N SER A 48 -16.92 -8.91 -21.11
CA SER A 48 -16.42 -10.27 -21.43
C SER A 48 -14.90 -10.31 -21.35
N THR A 49 -14.36 -11.34 -20.69
CA THR A 49 -12.91 -11.54 -20.50
C THR A 49 -12.53 -13.00 -20.75
N GLN A 50 -11.31 -13.22 -21.23
CA GLN A 50 -10.63 -14.51 -21.22
C GLN A 50 -9.39 -14.34 -20.35
N VAL A 51 -9.25 -15.14 -19.30
CA VAL A 51 -8.08 -15.10 -18.41
C VAL A 51 -7.33 -16.42 -18.47
N ASP A 52 -6.02 -16.34 -18.70
CA ASP A 52 -5.11 -17.47 -18.71
C ASP A 52 -4.04 -17.26 -17.63
N LEU A 53 -3.90 -18.27 -16.75
CA LEU A 53 -2.91 -18.27 -15.66
C LEU A 53 -1.69 -19.08 -16.03
N PHE A 54 -0.52 -18.46 -15.91
CA PHE A 54 0.77 -19.06 -16.19
C PHE A 54 1.67 -19.08 -14.96
N ASN A 55 2.33 -20.22 -14.73
CA ASN A 55 3.31 -20.34 -13.66
C ASN A 55 4.69 -19.91 -14.18
N THR A 56 5.24 -18.83 -13.62
CA THR A 56 6.58 -18.34 -13.97
C THR A 56 7.69 -19.05 -13.22
N GLY A 57 7.37 -19.90 -12.24
CA GLY A 57 8.38 -20.42 -11.32
C GLY A 57 9.15 -19.26 -10.65
N ARG A 58 10.48 -19.29 -10.78
CA ARG A 58 11.40 -18.18 -10.49
C ARG A 58 12.54 -18.20 -11.52
N SER A 59 12.20 -18.50 -12.76
CA SER A 59 13.18 -18.77 -13.80
C SER A 59 12.88 -17.91 -15.03
N GLU A 60 13.86 -17.13 -15.44
CA GLU A 60 13.82 -16.39 -16.70
C GLU A 60 13.60 -17.31 -17.90
N ALA A 61 14.19 -18.52 -17.87
CA ALA A 61 14.02 -19.50 -18.95
C ALA A 61 12.57 -19.98 -19.07
N GLU A 62 11.91 -20.28 -17.94
CA GLU A 62 10.49 -20.64 -17.95
C GLU A 62 9.62 -19.50 -18.50
N VAL A 63 9.92 -18.27 -18.12
CA VAL A 63 9.21 -17.09 -18.65
C VAL A 63 9.41 -16.98 -20.16
N ARG A 64 10.62 -17.14 -20.69
CA ARG A 64 10.88 -17.09 -22.15
C ARG A 64 10.08 -18.15 -22.90
N ASP A 65 9.88 -19.33 -22.32
CA ASP A 65 9.04 -20.37 -22.92
C ASP A 65 7.55 -20.02 -22.87
N LEU A 66 7.08 -19.41 -21.77
CA LEU A 66 5.70 -18.90 -21.66
C LEU A 66 5.40 -17.84 -22.73
N LEU A 67 6.35 -16.95 -23.03
CA LEU A 67 6.18 -15.89 -24.03
C LEU A 67 5.98 -16.43 -25.46
N ARG A 68 6.28 -17.72 -25.73
CA ARG A 68 6.01 -18.37 -27.01
C ARG A 68 4.60 -18.93 -27.11
N GLN A 69 3.86 -18.99 -26.00
CA GLN A 69 2.50 -19.53 -25.99
C GLN A 69 1.52 -18.54 -26.64
N ASN A 70 0.62 -19.07 -27.45
CA ASN A 70 -0.32 -18.26 -28.23
C ASN A 70 -1.20 -17.34 -27.34
N ALA A 71 -1.65 -17.83 -26.19
CA ALA A 71 -2.47 -17.05 -25.27
C ALA A 71 -1.72 -15.82 -24.72
N VAL A 72 -0.41 -15.92 -24.43
CA VAL A 72 0.43 -14.78 -24.03
C VAL A 72 0.67 -13.84 -25.21
N GLN A 73 0.94 -14.38 -26.39
CA GLN A 73 1.18 -13.56 -27.59
C GLN A 73 -0.04 -12.76 -28.02
N GLN A 74 -1.23 -13.26 -27.77
CA GLN A 74 -2.49 -12.60 -28.12
C GLN A 74 -3.08 -11.76 -26.98
N ALA A 75 -2.45 -11.73 -25.81
CA ALA A 75 -2.96 -10.97 -24.67
C ALA A 75 -3.18 -9.48 -25.00
N ASP A 76 -4.19 -8.91 -24.40
CA ASP A 76 -4.50 -7.49 -24.44
C ASP A 76 -3.99 -6.76 -23.19
N LEU A 77 -3.69 -7.56 -22.13
CA LEU A 77 -3.09 -7.15 -20.88
C LEU A 77 -2.28 -8.28 -20.28
N ILE A 78 -1.09 -8.00 -19.76
CA ILE A 78 -0.29 -8.92 -18.96
C ILE A 78 -0.26 -8.41 -17.52
N ILE A 79 -0.64 -9.27 -16.55
CA ILE A 79 -0.52 -8.99 -15.10
C ILE A 79 0.58 -9.89 -14.54
N GLY A 80 1.64 -9.30 -14.05
CA GLY A 80 2.88 -9.99 -13.68
C GLY A 80 3.98 -9.82 -14.74
N PRO A 81 5.12 -10.45 -14.55
CA PRO A 81 5.52 -11.29 -13.43
C PRO A 81 5.78 -10.48 -12.14
N VAL A 82 6.24 -11.16 -11.06
CA VAL A 82 6.46 -10.55 -9.76
C VAL A 82 7.94 -10.31 -9.47
N TYR A 83 8.83 -11.10 -10.04
CA TYR A 83 10.27 -11.02 -9.78
C TYR A 83 11.00 -10.28 -10.91
N ASP A 84 11.98 -9.44 -10.56
CA ASP A 84 12.73 -8.59 -11.49
C ASP A 84 13.43 -9.38 -12.62
N ASP A 85 14.08 -10.49 -12.28
CA ASP A 85 14.74 -11.38 -13.24
C ASP A 85 13.77 -12.02 -14.25
N CYS A 86 12.53 -12.22 -13.84
CA CYS A 86 11.44 -12.69 -14.70
C CYS A 86 10.81 -11.54 -15.52
N PHE A 87 10.96 -10.29 -15.05
CA PHE A 87 10.27 -9.13 -15.64
C PHE A 87 10.93 -8.66 -16.93
N ALA A 88 12.26 -8.62 -16.99
CA ALA A 88 12.99 -8.11 -18.15
C ALA A 88 12.59 -8.73 -19.49
N PRO A 89 12.50 -10.07 -19.64
CA PRO A 89 12.06 -10.68 -20.90
C PRO A 89 10.59 -10.36 -21.24
N VAL A 90 9.71 -10.23 -20.25
CA VAL A 90 8.31 -9.84 -20.47
C VAL A 90 8.24 -8.40 -20.96
N ALA A 91 9.02 -7.50 -20.37
CA ALA A 91 9.05 -6.10 -20.74
C ALA A 91 9.47 -5.89 -22.21
N VAL A 92 10.54 -6.58 -22.65
CA VAL A 92 10.99 -6.53 -24.04
C VAL A 92 9.90 -7.06 -24.97
N PHE A 93 9.39 -8.25 -24.70
CA PHE A 93 8.32 -8.89 -25.47
C PHE A 93 7.08 -8.00 -25.61
N ALA A 94 6.63 -7.44 -24.50
CA ALA A 94 5.43 -6.61 -24.45
C ALA A 94 5.63 -5.28 -25.18
N ALA A 95 6.81 -4.64 -25.06
CA ALA A 95 7.14 -3.43 -25.79
C ALA A 95 7.12 -3.64 -27.30
N GLU A 96 7.72 -4.73 -27.80
CA GLU A 96 7.71 -5.10 -29.23
C GLU A 96 6.31 -5.31 -29.80
N ARG A 97 5.39 -5.83 -28.97
CA ARG A 97 4.01 -6.12 -29.35
C ARG A 97 3.01 -5.02 -29.00
N GLY A 98 3.43 -4.02 -28.26
CA GLY A 98 2.56 -2.95 -27.78
C GLY A 98 1.50 -3.44 -26.79
N ILE A 99 1.83 -4.42 -25.93
CA ILE A 99 0.95 -4.98 -24.90
C ILE A 99 1.23 -4.29 -23.55
N PRO A 100 0.23 -3.75 -22.85
CA PRO A 100 0.41 -3.22 -21.50
C PRO A 100 0.73 -4.33 -20.49
N VAL A 101 1.67 -4.04 -19.57
CA VAL A 101 2.13 -4.92 -18.52
C VAL A 101 2.02 -4.26 -17.15
N VAL A 102 1.44 -4.95 -16.20
CA VAL A 102 1.33 -4.50 -14.80
C VAL A 102 2.18 -5.37 -13.91
N SER A 103 3.19 -4.79 -13.23
CA SER A 103 3.83 -5.42 -12.07
C SER A 103 2.91 -5.22 -10.87
N PRO A 104 2.28 -6.30 -10.35
CA PRO A 104 1.19 -6.12 -9.40
C PRO A 104 1.64 -5.96 -7.96
N LEU A 105 2.81 -6.47 -7.57
CA LEU A 105 3.20 -6.65 -6.17
C LEU A 105 4.58 -6.10 -5.81
N ALA A 106 5.41 -5.80 -6.78
CA ALA A 106 6.79 -5.36 -6.58
C ALA A 106 7.12 -4.15 -7.45
N SER A 107 8.07 -3.35 -7.00
CA SER A 107 8.73 -2.35 -7.83
C SER A 107 9.66 -3.03 -8.82
N MET A 108 9.79 -2.46 -10.01
CA MET A 108 10.61 -2.99 -11.08
C MET A 108 11.92 -2.20 -11.19
N ASN A 109 13.06 -2.88 -11.12
CA ASN A 109 14.37 -2.27 -11.39
C ASN A 109 14.62 -2.04 -12.89
N PHE A 110 13.57 -2.03 -13.69
CA PHE A 110 13.61 -1.84 -15.12
C PHE A 110 13.20 -0.40 -15.47
N ALA A 111 13.97 0.27 -16.30
CA ALA A 111 13.71 1.65 -16.71
C ALA A 111 12.39 1.79 -17.51
N GLY A 112 11.90 0.69 -18.06
CA GLY A 112 10.57 0.49 -18.58
C GLY A 112 10.24 1.25 -19.85
N GLY A 113 9.03 1.10 -20.32
CA GLY A 113 8.43 1.81 -21.44
C GLY A 113 7.05 2.31 -21.07
N SER A 114 6.46 3.12 -21.93
CA SER A 114 5.18 3.80 -21.74
C SER A 114 3.96 2.88 -21.57
N LEU A 115 4.14 1.56 -21.66
CA LEU A 115 3.08 0.56 -21.41
C LEU A 115 3.37 -0.32 -20.18
N MET A 116 4.30 0.09 -19.31
CA MET A 116 4.68 -0.63 -18.09
C MET A 116 4.14 0.09 -16.86
N PHE A 117 3.46 -0.64 -15.98
CA PHE A 117 2.78 -0.10 -14.80
C PHE A 117 3.24 -0.81 -13.55
N GLU A 118 3.68 -0.06 -12.54
CA GLU A 118 3.97 -0.56 -11.19
C GLU A 118 2.78 -0.27 -10.28
N ALA A 119 2.07 -1.30 -9.84
CA ALA A 119 0.96 -1.15 -8.89
C ALA A 119 1.45 -0.97 -7.44
N ALA A 120 2.62 -1.50 -7.09
CA ALA A 120 3.26 -1.21 -5.82
C ALA A 120 3.66 0.27 -5.76
N PRO A 121 3.31 0.99 -4.68
CA PRO A 121 3.63 2.42 -4.60
C PRO A 121 5.13 2.65 -4.41
N LEU A 122 5.63 3.73 -5.02
CA LEU A 122 7.03 4.14 -4.91
C LEU A 122 7.42 4.41 -3.46
N GLN A 123 8.54 3.86 -3.03
CA GLN A 123 9.07 4.06 -1.68
C GLN A 123 9.34 5.53 -1.38
N SER A 124 9.86 6.28 -2.35
CA SER A 124 10.13 7.72 -2.21
C SER A 124 8.88 8.59 -1.93
N ALA A 125 7.69 8.09 -2.23
CA ALA A 125 6.43 8.78 -1.95
C ALA A 125 5.81 8.41 -0.60
N LYS A 126 6.38 7.45 0.13
CA LYS A 126 5.80 6.82 1.33
C LYS A 126 5.33 7.82 2.39
N TYR A 127 6.13 8.81 2.68
CA TYR A 127 5.83 9.77 3.76
C TYR A 127 5.32 11.12 3.28
N ALA A 128 5.12 11.30 1.97
CA ALA A 128 4.69 12.59 1.41
C ALA A 128 3.38 13.11 2.05
N LYS A 129 2.43 12.22 2.32
CA LYS A 129 1.15 12.57 2.97
C LYS A 129 1.26 12.91 4.46
N LEU A 130 2.43 12.74 5.07
CA LEU A 130 2.69 13.18 6.46
C LEU A 130 3.26 14.59 6.55
N GLN A 131 3.55 15.25 5.42
CA GLN A 131 4.16 16.57 5.41
C GLN A 131 3.36 17.60 6.21
N ASP A 132 2.02 17.52 6.17
CA ASP A 132 1.14 18.42 6.91
C ASP A 132 1.29 18.31 8.43
N GLU A 133 1.70 17.15 8.94
CA GLU A 133 1.95 16.92 10.37
C GLU A 133 3.26 17.61 10.82
N PHE A 134 4.19 17.88 9.90
CA PHE A 134 5.50 18.45 10.17
C PHE A 134 5.55 19.97 9.96
N SER A 135 4.43 20.66 10.19
CA SER A 135 4.37 22.11 10.09
C SER A 135 5.37 22.80 11.05
N PRO A 136 6.06 23.88 10.65
CA PRO A 136 6.90 24.67 11.53
C PRO A 136 6.14 25.28 12.72
N SER A 137 4.82 25.39 12.64
CA SER A 137 3.97 25.83 13.76
C SER A 137 3.85 24.77 14.86
N ASN A 138 4.11 23.51 14.57
CA ASN A 138 4.04 22.39 15.50
C ASN A 138 5.34 22.23 16.31
N ASN A 139 5.22 21.64 17.50
CA ASN A 139 6.38 21.15 18.25
C ASN A 139 6.67 19.72 17.81
N VAL A 140 7.54 19.54 16.82
CA VAL A 140 7.89 18.24 16.27
C VAL A 140 9.05 17.63 17.07
N VAL A 141 8.84 16.46 17.66
CA VAL A 141 9.81 15.74 18.47
C VAL A 141 10.01 14.33 17.91
N VAL A 142 11.21 14.07 17.41
CA VAL A 142 11.59 12.75 16.90
C VAL A 142 12.14 11.92 18.06
N VAL A 143 11.43 10.84 18.40
CA VAL A 143 11.72 9.98 19.54
C VAL A 143 12.37 8.69 19.05
N SER A 144 13.65 8.55 19.34
CA SER A 144 14.39 7.29 19.14
C SER A 144 14.37 6.48 20.43
N ALA A 145 14.34 5.16 20.34
CA ALA A 145 14.66 4.25 21.44
C ALA A 145 16.17 3.99 21.49
N THR A 146 16.65 3.37 22.56
CA THR A 146 18.06 2.98 22.68
C THR A 146 18.48 1.90 21.69
N SER A 147 17.52 1.16 21.14
CA SER A 147 17.76 0.11 20.14
C SER A 147 16.51 -0.11 19.27
N ASN A 148 16.68 -0.81 18.13
CA ASN A 148 15.59 -1.21 17.23
C ASN A 148 14.74 -0.04 16.72
N ASN A 149 15.39 1.02 16.24
CA ASN A 149 14.74 2.13 15.60
C ASN A 149 14.50 1.87 14.10
N ASP A 150 13.43 2.45 13.57
CA ASP A 150 13.16 2.52 12.14
C ASP A 150 14.11 3.55 11.49
N VAL A 151 15.30 3.07 11.12
CA VAL A 151 16.34 3.91 10.49
C VAL A 151 15.90 4.34 9.09
N GLU A 152 15.16 3.49 8.38
CA GLU A 152 14.60 3.80 7.06
C GLU A 152 13.63 4.97 7.18
N MET A 153 12.67 4.89 8.11
CA MET A 153 11.74 5.99 8.36
C MET A 153 12.48 7.30 8.68
N LEU A 154 13.47 7.26 9.58
CA LEU A 154 14.24 8.46 9.93
C LEU A 154 14.94 9.06 8.71
N GLY A 155 15.56 8.22 7.86
CA GLY A 155 16.24 8.66 6.64
C GLY A 155 15.30 9.37 5.68
N GLU A 156 14.14 8.78 5.43
CA GLU A 156 13.16 9.28 4.46
C GLU A 156 12.41 10.52 4.94
N ILE A 157 12.00 10.58 6.21
CA ILE A 157 11.28 11.76 6.74
C ILE A 157 12.19 12.96 7.03
N ASN A 158 13.49 12.77 7.12
CA ASN A 158 14.42 13.83 7.54
C ASN A 158 14.34 15.09 6.66
N SER A 159 14.05 14.92 5.37
CA SER A 159 13.84 16.05 4.43
C SER A 159 12.48 16.76 4.63
N LEU A 160 11.52 16.12 5.30
CA LEU A 160 10.19 16.65 5.57
C LEU A 160 10.12 17.38 6.92
N LEU A 161 11.09 17.11 7.82
CA LEU A 161 11.09 17.67 9.16
C LEU A 161 11.41 19.18 9.13
N PRO A 162 10.72 20.01 9.94
CA PRO A 162 11.07 21.42 10.08
C PRO A 162 12.43 21.57 10.78
N ALA A 163 13.14 22.66 10.50
CA ALA A 163 14.42 22.95 11.14
C ALA A 163 14.32 23.05 12.69
N SER A 164 13.13 23.33 13.23
CA SER A 164 12.85 23.36 14.65
C SER A 164 12.63 21.99 15.28
N ALA A 165 12.60 20.91 14.50
CA ALA A 165 12.38 19.55 15.00
C ALA A 165 13.49 19.14 15.99
N ARG A 166 13.07 18.62 17.15
CA ARG A 166 14.00 18.13 18.18
C ARG A 166 14.15 16.62 18.07
N LYS A 167 15.38 16.14 18.18
CA LYS A 167 15.68 14.68 18.25
C LYS A 167 16.01 14.33 19.69
N VAL A 168 15.28 13.36 20.25
CA VAL A 168 15.41 12.90 21.63
C VAL A 168 15.52 11.39 21.68
N THR A 169 16.10 10.87 22.74
CA THR A 169 16.18 9.44 22.99
C THR A 169 15.32 9.06 24.21
N TYR A 170 14.40 8.14 24.02
CA TYR A 170 13.63 7.57 25.12
C TYR A 170 14.45 6.51 25.83
N THR A 171 14.58 6.67 27.14
CA THR A 171 15.25 5.70 28.02
C THR A 171 14.19 4.84 28.68
N LYS A 172 14.37 3.54 28.70
CA LYS A 172 13.47 2.59 29.37
C LYS A 172 13.24 3.01 30.83
N GLY A 173 11.97 3.05 31.23
CA GLY A 173 11.57 3.51 32.56
C GLY A 173 11.49 5.03 32.72
N GLY A 174 11.75 5.83 31.69
CA GLY A 174 11.68 7.31 31.75
C GLY A 174 10.29 7.86 32.05
N GLY A 175 9.27 7.17 31.57
CA GLY A 175 7.88 7.47 31.87
C GLY A 175 7.40 8.88 31.48
N GLY A 176 6.29 9.27 32.09
CA GLY A 176 5.67 10.59 31.84
C GLY A 176 6.58 11.80 32.16
N PRO A 177 7.36 11.82 33.25
CA PRO A 177 8.23 12.96 33.55
C PRO A 177 9.25 13.28 32.46
N LEU A 178 9.81 12.26 31.80
CA LEU A 178 10.72 12.44 30.67
C LEU A 178 10.00 13.10 29.49
N VAL A 179 8.80 12.63 29.16
CA VAL A 179 7.98 13.15 28.05
C VAL A 179 7.49 14.57 28.35
N GLU A 180 7.12 14.88 29.59
CA GLU A 180 6.64 16.21 29.98
C GLU A 180 7.67 17.31 29.64
N GLY A 181 8.97 17.00 29.74
CA GLY A 181 10.06 17.91 29.35
C GLY A 181 10.17 18.16 27.83
N TRP A 182 9.46 17.40 27.02
CA TRP A 182 9.46 17.56 25.56
C TRP A 182 8.28 18.37 25.04
N LEU A 183 7.26 18.60 25.86
CA LEU A 183 6.03 19.29 25.46
C LEU A 183 6.22 20.78 25.25
N ASN A 184 5.39 21.32 24.35
CA ASN A 184 5.10 22.73 24.24
C ASN A 184 3.58 22.92 24.40
N MET A 185 3.16 23.72 25.35
CA MET A 185 1.74 23.90 25.67
C MET A 185 1.00 24.83 24.73
N ASP A 186 1.75 25.68 23.99
CA ASP A 186 1.21 26.65 23.04
C ASP A 186 1.12 26.12 21.62
N LYS A 187 1.60 24.86 21.40
CA LYS A 187 1.69 24.23 20.09
C LYS A 187 1.07 22.83 20.10
N GLU A 188 0.69 22.35 18.94
CA GLU A 188 0.43 20.93 18.76
C GLU A 188 1.76 20.15 18.85
N ASN A 189 1.78 19.11 19.69
CA ASN A 189 2.97 18.29 19.90
C ASN A 189 2.87 17.08 18.99
N VAL A 190 3.78 16.97 18.03
CA VAL A 190 3.86 15.85 17.10
C VAL A 190 5.07 14.99 17.44
N PHE A 191 4.81 13.82 18.00
CA PHE A 191 5.85 12.85 18.35
C PHE A 191 6.04 11.86 17.19
N VAL A 192 7.21 11.91 16.55
CA VAL A 192 7.61 10.91 15.54
C VAL A 192 8.34 9.80 16.24
N VAL A 193 7.69 8.67 16.47
CA VAL A 193 8.25 7.57 17.25
C VAL A 193 8.82 6.51 16.31
N LEU A 194 10.15 6.30 16.41
CA LEU A 194 10.91 5.45 15.50
C LEU A 194 11.03 3.99 15.96
N SER A 195 10.48 3.63 17.13
CA SER A 195 10.62 2.27 17.69
C SER A 195 9.94 1.21 16.81
N GLU A 196 10.67 0.11 16.55
CA GLU A 196 10.19 -1.11 15.91
C GLU A 196 10.03 -2.29 16.89
N ASN A 197 10.38 -2.10 18.15
CA ASN A 197 10.20 -3.09 19.19
C ASN A 197 8.83 -2.91 19.86
N GLU A 198 7.99 -3.95 19.89
CA GLU A 198 6.62 -3.89 20.41
C GLU A 198 6.55 -3.37 21.85
N GLN A 199 7.35 -3.94 22.76
CA GLN A 199 7.36 -3.56 24.18
C GLN A 199 7.82 -2.11 24.38
N MET A 200 8.88 -1.70 23.66
CA MET A 200 9.39 -0.33 23.74
C MET A 200 8.40 0.68 23.15
N THR A 201 7.75 0.33 22.05
CA THR A 201 6.70 1.16 21.44
C THR A 201 5.55 1.37 22.41
N GLU A 202 5.06 0.30 23.05
CA GLU A 202 4.02 0.39 24.07
C GLU A 202 4.42 1.29 25.22
N GLU A 203 5.64 1.13 25.74
CA GLU A 203 6.17 1.94 26.84
C GLU A 203 6.24 3.42 26.47
N ILE A 204 6.72 3.77 25.27
CA ILE A 204 6.78 5.13 24.78
C ILE A 204 5.36 5.73 24.65
N LEU A 205 4.45 5.01 23.99
CA LEU A 205 3.08 5.49 23.79
C LEU A 205 2.33 5.63 25.12
N ALA A 206 2.48 4.67 26.05
CA ALA A 206 1.91 4.74 27.39
C ALA A 206 2.46 5.94 28.16
N SER A 207 3.76 6.22 28.06
CA SER A 207 4.40 7.37 28.71
C SER A 207 3.86 8.69 28.16
N ILE A 208 3.70 8.82 26.83
CA ILE A 208 3.09 10.00 26.19
C ILE A 208 1.64 10.18 26.68
N SER A 209 0.85 9.09 26.68
CA SER A 209 -0.54 9.13 27.17
C SER A 209 -0.64 9.46 28.66
N SER A 210 0.28 8.98 29.49
CA SER A 210 0.27 9.22 30.92
C SER A 210 0.44 10.69 31.28
N VAL A 211 1.16 11.47 30.47
CA VAL A 211 1.33 12.90 30.69
C VAL A 211 -0.01 13.64 30.57
N GLN A 212 -0.83 13.31 29.55
CA GLN A 212 -2.17 13.90 29.40
C GLN A 212 -3.02 13.62 30.65
N ASN A 213 -3.07 12.38 31.09
CA ASN A 213 -3.84 11.96 32.27
C ASN A 213 -3.35 12.64 33.55
N SER A 214 -2.02 12.69 33.77
CA SER A 214 -1.41 13.32 34.92
C SER A 214 -1.72 14.82 34.98
N ARG A 215 -1.71 15.53 33.85
CA ARG A 215 -2.05 16.96 33.81
C ARG A 215 -3.52 17.18 34.09
N ILE A 216 -4.41 16.39 33.48
CA ILE A 216 -5.87 16.47 33.75
C ILE A 216 -6.15 16.24 35.23
N SER A 217 -5.55 15.23 35.87
CA SER A 217 -5.73 14.90 37.29
C SER A 217 -5.23 16.01 38.21
N ARG A 218 -4.26 16.83 37.78
CA ARG A 218 -3.75 18.01 38.49
C ARG A 218 -4.55 19.31 38.18
N GLY A 219 -5.63 19.22 37.40
CA GLY A 219 -6.41 20.38 36.96
C GLY A 219 -5.67 21.29 35.96
N LEU A 220 -4.64 20.79 35.29
CA LEU A 220 -3.84 21.53 34.32
C LEU A 220 -4.38 21.29 32.90
N PRO A 221 -4.18 22.25 31.97
CA PRO A 221 -4.56 22.06 30.57
C PRO A 221 -3.91 20.79 29.96
N SER A 222 -4.70 20.05 29.22
CA SER A 222 -4.20 18.90 28.46
C SER A 222 -3.46 19.37 27.19
N PRO A 223 -2.25 18.87 26.91
CA PRO A 223 -1.56 19.20 25.68
C PRO A 223 -2.26 18.58 24.46
N SER A 224 -2.25 19.29 23.32
CA SER A 224 -2.59 18.68 22.04
C SER A 224 -1.45 17.76 21.61
N ILE A 225 -1.76 16.50 21.35
CA ILE A 225 -0.77 15.48 20.99
C ILE A 225 -1.23 14.70 19.76
N LYS A 226 -0.29 14.52 18.83
CA LYS A 226 -0.34 13.55 17.76
C LYS A 226 0.91 12.67 17.78
N VAL A 227 0.77 11.44 17.36
CA VAL A 227 1.89 10.52 17.16
C VAL A 227 1.96 10.14 15.69
N VAL A 228 3.15 10.21 15.12
CA VAL A 228 3.50 9.64 13.83
C VAL A 228 4.32 8.38 14.07
N GLY A 229 3.90 7.27 13.48
CA GLY A 229 4.53 5.98 13.71
C GLY A 229 4.53 5.06 12.50
N SER A 230 4.73 3.78 12.74
CA SER A 230 4.83 2.76 11.70
C SER A 230 3.55 1.95 11.54
N SER A 231 3.18 1.63 10.29
CA SER A 231 2.09 0.69 9.99
C SER A 231 2.33 -0.72 10.56
N ARG A 232 3.58 -1.06 10.92
CA ARG A 232 3.93 -2.33 11.57
C ARG A 232 3.26 -2.51 12.92
N TRP A 233 3.01 -1.39 13.64
CA TRP A 233 2.38 -1.44 14.96
C TRP A 233 0.96 -2.00 14.95
N ALA A 234 0.25 -1.87 13.83
CA ALA A 234 -1.06 -2.49 13.68
C ALA A 234 -1.03 -4.01 13.83
N ARG A 235 0.12 -4.66 13.58
CA ARG A 235 0.35 -6.11 13.68
C ARG A 235 0.92 -6.56 15.03
N PHE A 236 1.33 -5.65 15.90
CA PHE A 236 1.78 -5.97 17.25
C PHE A 236 0.61 -6.56 18.05
N GLN A 237 0.86 -7.63 18.80
CA GLN A 237 -0.21 -8.39 19.46
C GLN A 237 -0.52 -7.86 20.87
N ASN A 238 0.51 -7.44 21.59
CA ASN A 238 0.39 -7.03 23.00
C ASN A 238 0.24 -5.50 23.17
N LEU A 239 0.39 -4.72 22.10
CA LEU A 239 0.25 -3.27 22.14
C LEU A 239 -1.20 -2.85 22.33
N ASP A 240 -1.50 -2.04 23.35
CA ASP A 240 -2.84 -1.48 23.54
C ASP A 240 -3.25 -0.54 22.41
N LYS A 241 -4.15 -1.01 21.55
CA LYS A 241 -4.64 -0.24 20.40
C LYS A 241 -5.46 0.99 20.78
N ASN A 242 -5.96 1.10 22.02
CA ASN A 242 -6.63 2.31 22.48
C ASN A 242 -5.67 3.52 22.52
N LEU A 243 -4.36 3.26 22.67
CA LEU A 243 -3.34 4.31 22.60
C LEU A 243 -3.30 4.99 21.23
N PHE A 244 -3.63 4.25 20.16
CA PHE A 244 -3.67 4.83 18.81
C PHE A 244 -4.71 5.94 18.70
N PHE A 245 -5.89 5.71 19.25
CA PHE A 245 -6.97 6.70 19.27
C PHE A 245 -6.66 7.86 20.22
N LYS A 246 -6.22 7.55 21.44
CA LYS A 246 -5.90 8.59 22.45
C LYS A 246 -4.80 9.55 22.00
N LEU A 247 -3.83 9.04 21.25
CA LEU A 247 -2.66 9.80 20.80
C LEU A 247 -2.78 10.29 19.34
N ASN A 248 -3.95 10.15 18.74
CA ASN A 248 -4.20 10.56 17.37
C ASN A 248 -3.11 10.03 16.42
N LEU A 249 -2.86 8.71 16.42
CA LEU A 249 -1.81 8.08 15.62
C LEU A 249 -2.02 8.32 14.13
N ARG A 250 -0.93 8.68 13.44
CA ARG A 250 -0.83 8.82 11.98
C ARG A 250 0.27 7.90 11.47
N TYR A 251 0.01 7.17 10.41
CA TYR A 251 1.04 6.43 9.67
C TYR A 251 0.65 6.26 8.21
N THR A 252 1.63 5.94 7.38
CA THR A 252 1.39 5.59 5.97
C THR A 252 1.47 4.09 5.76
N THR A 253 0.65 3.58 4.86
CA THR A 253 0.65 2.17 4.47
C THR A 253 0.37 2.03 2.98
N ASN A 254 0.90 0.99 2.37
CA ASN A 254 0.60 0.62 0.98
C ASN A 254 -0.61 -0.31 0.87
N TYR A 255 -1.28 -0.55 1.98
CA TYR A 255 -2.46 -1.40 2.04
C TYR A 255 -3.40 -0.96 3.15
N HIS A 256 -4.61 -0.66 2.80
CA HIS A 256 -5.71 -0.50 3.76
C HIS A 256 -7.02 -0.87 3.08
N ALA A 257 -7.74 -1.83 3.65
CA ALA A 257 -9.11 -2.16 3.28
C ALA A 257 -10.00 -1.92 4.50
N ASP A 258 -10.92 -0.98 4.38
CA ASP A 258 -11.87 -0.68 5.45
C ASP A 258 -12.99 -1.73 5.46
N ARG A 259 -12.93 -2.66 6.40
CA ARG A 259 -13.96 -3.70 6.57
C ARG A 259 -15.31 -3.18 7.06
N GLY A 260 -15.38 -1.95 7.52
CA GLY A 260 -16.64 -1.26 7.79
C GLY A 260 -17.34 -0.78 6.50
N ASN A 261 -16.62 -0.70 5.40
CA ASN A 261 -17.18 -0.36 4.10
C ASN A 261 -17.96 -1.56 3.51
N GLU A 262 -19.20 -1.33 3.11
CA GLU A 262 -20.08 -2.39 2.59
C GLU A 262 -19.50 -3.12 1.36
N ARG A 263 -18.76 -2.42 0.50
CA ARG A 263 -18.11 -3.01 -0.68
C ARG A 263 -17.03 -4.01 -0.26
N VAL A 264 -16.18 -3.65 0.70
CA VAL A 264 -15.14 -4.54 1.25
C VAL A 264 -15.80 -5.74 1.94
N ALA A 265 -16.83 -5.51 2.77
CA ALA A 265 -17.57 -6.58 3.43
C ALA A 265 -18.26 -7.53 2.42
N ASN A 266 -18.76 -6.99 1.29
CA ASN A 266 -19.33 -7.80 0.23
C ASN A 266 -18.26 -8.65 -0.49
N PHE A 267 -17.11 -8.07 -0.78
CA PHE A 267 -15.98 -8.81 -1.31
C PHE A 267 -15.56 -9.94 -0.38
N ASP A 268 -15.44 -9.68 0.93
CA ASP A 268 -15.08 -10.69 1.93
C ASP A 268 -16.06 -11.86 1.92
N ARG A 269 -17.38 -11.58 1.89
CA ARG A 269 -18.42 -12.63 1.83
C ARG A 269 -18.29 -13.46 0.55
N ARG A 270 -18.13 -12.83 -0.61
CA ARG A 270 -17.97 -13.52 -1.89
C ARG A 270 -16.68 -14.36 -1.93
N TYR A 271 -15.59 -13.83 -1.38
CA TYR A 271 -14.32 -14.53 -1.32
C TYR A 271 -14.43 -15.80 -0.44
N VAL A 272 -15.03 -15.68 0.75
CA VAL A 272 -15.25 -16.83 1.63
C VAL A 272 -16.17 -17.87 0.98
N ALA A 273 -17.23 -17.43 0.32
CA ALA A 273 -18.16 -18.34 -0.38
C ALA A 273 -17.46 -19.10 -1.53
N ALA A 274 -16.58 -18.44 -2.27
CA ALA A 274 -15.91 -19.05 -3.42
C ALA A 274 -14.70 -19.94 -3.03
N PHE A 275 -13.94 -19.56 -1.99
CA PHE A 275 -12.63 -20.16 -1.70
C PHE A 275 -12.50 -20.74 -0.29
N SER A 276 -13.56 -20.68 0.53
CA SER A 276 -13.62 -21.23 1.90
C SER A 276 -12.46 -20.73 2.81
N SER A 277 -11.98 -19.52 2.59
CA SER A 277 -10.90 -18.88 3.35
C SER A 277 -11.13 -17.37 3.44
N LEU A 278 -10.53 -16.72 4.44
CA LEU A 278 -10.54 -15.26 4.53
C LEU A 278 -9.58 -14.65 3.50
N PRO A 279 -9.97 -13.54 2.86
CA PRO A 279 -9.09 -12.85 1.92
C PRO A 279 -7.88 -12.24 2.65
N SER A 280 -6.70 -12.39 2.04
CA SER A 280 -5.50 -11.69 2.45
C SER A 280 -5.39 -10.34 1.72
N MET A 281 -4.43 -9.50 2.15
CA MET A 281 -4.11 -8.25 1.44
C MET A 281 -3.83 -8.47 -0.06
N TYR A 282 -3.35 -9.65 -0.43
CA TYR A 282 -3.06 -9.99 -1.82
C TYR A 282 -4.33 -10.21 -2.64
N ALA A 283 -5.37 -10.77 -2.04
CA ALA A 283 -6.67 -10.93 -2.68
C ALA A 283 -7.29 -9.56 -3.05
N TYR A 284 -7.26 -8.61 -2.14
CA TYR A 284 -7.73 -7.25 -2.43
C TYR A 284 -6.93 -6.59 -3.54
N ARG A 285 -5.59 -6.75 -3.54
CA ARG A 285 -4.73 -6.21 -4.61
C ARG A 285 -5.03 -6.84 -5.96
N GLY A 286 -5.25 -8.16 -6.00
CA GLY A 286 -5.62 -8.85 -7.24
C GLY A 286 -6.93 -8.34 -7.81
N TYR A 287 -7.92 -8.16 -6.94
CA TYR A 287 -9.21 -7.58 -7.33
C TYR A 287 -9.04 -6.16 -7.89
N ASP A 288 -8.36 -5.28 -7.15
CA ASP A 288 -8.23 -3.88 -7.54
C ASP A 288 -7.45 -3.71 -8.84
N VAL A 289 -6.33 -4.43 -9.02
CA VAL A 289 -5.54 -4.40 -10.26
C VAL A 289 -6.39 -4.85 -11.46
N ALA A 290 -7.09 -5.98 -11.33
CA ALA A 290 -7.92 -6.48 -12.43
C ALA A 290 -9.09 -5.54 -12.72
N LYS A 291 -9.78 -5.08 -11.67
CA LYS A 291 -10.91 -4.14 -11.79
C LYS A 291 -10.50 -2.86 -12.50
N LEU A 292 -9.37 -2.28 -12.11
CA LEU A 292 -8.84 -1.05 -12.66
C LEU A 292 -8.45 -1.22 -14.13
N PHE A 293 -7.52 -2.12 -14.42
CA PHE A 293 -6.93 -2.22 -15.75
C PHE A 293 -7.89 -2.83 -16.77
N VAL A 294 -8.57 -3.92 -16.44
CA VAL A 294 -9.52 -4.55 -17.37
C VAL A 294 -10.74 -3.66 -17.58
N GLY A 295 -11.23 -3.01 -16.52
CA GLY A 295 -12.33 -2.06 -16.62
C GLY A 295 -11.98 -0.86 -17.51
N ALA A 296 -10.82 -0.24 -17.27
CA ALA A 296 -10.36 0.89 -18.08
C ALA A 296 -10.13 0.51 -19.54
N ILE A 297 -9.50 -0.62 -19.83
CA ILE A 297 -9.28 -1.13 -21.19
C ILE A 297 -10.64 -1.37 -21.88
N LYS A 298 -11.60 -2.01 -21.21
CA LYS A 298 -12.90 -2.29 -21.81
C LYS A 298 -13.70 -1.04 -22.16
N LEU A 299 -13.62 -0.02 -21.31
CA LEU A 299 -14.37 1.22 -21.49
C LEU A 299 -13.70 2.17 -22.48
N HIS A 300 -12.37 2.22 -22.50
CA HIS A 300 -11.61 3.27 -23.19
C HIS A 300 -10.64 2.73 -24.26
N GLY A 301 -10.53 1.41 -24.43
CA GLY A 301 -9.63 0.80 -25.41
C GLY A 301 -8.19 1.29 -25.24
N ASN A 302 -7.61 1.78 -26.31
CA ASN A 302 -6.23 2.26 -26.31
C ASN A 302 -5.99 3.56 -25.52
N GLU A 303 -7.03 4.27 -25.11
CA GLU A 303 -6.94 5.50 -24.30
C GLU A 303 -7.00 5.22 -22.79
N PHE A 304 -7.07 3.96 -22.38
CA PHE A 304 -7.27 3.56 -20.99
C PHE A 304 -6.31 4.20 -19.99
N ILE A 305 -5.08 4.54 -20.41
CA ILE A 305 -4.04 5.13 -19.54
C ILE A 305 -4.53 6.44 -18.90
N SER A 306 -5.24 7.26 -19.65
CA SER A 306 -5.77 8.55 -19.16
C SER A 306 -6.82 8.39 -18.05
N TYR A 307 -7.40 7.19 -17.92
CA TYR A 307 -8.46 6.89 -16.95
C TYR A 307 -7.99 6.07 -15.74
N LEU A 308 -6.72 5.66 -15.69
CA LEU A 308 -6.19 4.88 -14.56
C LEU A 308 -6.16 5.65 -13.23
N ASN A 309 -6.21 6.98 -13.28
CA ASN A 309 -6.21 7.85 -12.10
C ASN A 309 -7.62 8.33 -11.71
N ASP A 310 -8.67 7.75 -12.31
CA ASP A 310 -10.05 8.08 -11.94
C ASP A 310 -10.35 7.57 -10.52
N ARG A 311 -10.58 8.53 -9.62
CA ARG A 311 -10.85 8.24 -8.19
C ARG A 311 -12.30 7.78 -7.93
N GLU A 312 -13.19 7.91 -8.89
CA GLU A 312 -14.56 7.43 -8.76
C GLU A 312 -14.67 5.92 -8.97
N LEU A 313 -13.61 5.28 -9.50
CA LEU A 313 -13.62 3.84 -9.68
C LEU A 313 -13.71 3.12 -8.31
N PRO A 314 -14.69 2.23 -8.14
CA PRO A 314 -14.95 1.59 -6.86
C PRO A 314 -13.95 0.45 -6.57
N LEU A 315 -12.78 0.78 -6.07
CA LEU A 315 -11.76 -0.15 -5.58
C LEU A 315 -12.01 -0.53 -4.11
N LEU A 316 -11.35 -1.60 -3.65
CA LEU A 316 -11.43 -2.11 -2.28
C LEU A 316 -10.44 -1.44 -1.34
N GLN A 317 -9.32 -0.98 -1.90
CA GLN A 317 -8.27 -0.27 -1.19
C GLN A 317 -8.28 1.21 -1.57
N THR A 318 -7.22 1.92 -1.20
CA THR A 318 -6.98 3.29 -1.65
C THR A 318 -6.80 3.33 -3.17
N PRO A 319 -7.26 4.41 -3.82
CA PRO A 319 -7.11 4.57 -5.26
C PRO A 319 -5.64 4.62 -5.66
N TYR A 320 -5.33 4.12 -6.86
CA TYR A 320 -4.01 4.26 -7.45
C TYR A 320 -3.80 5.65 -8.02
N ARG A 321 -2.53 6.08 -8.02
CA ARG A 321 -2.09 7.29 -8.70
C ARG A 321 -0.85 6.99 -9.53
N PHE A 322 -1.07 6.68 -10.79
CA PHE A 322 0.01 6.39 -11.74
C PHE A 322 0.62 7.68 -12.28
N VAL A 323 1.93 7.81 -12.13
CA VAL A 323 2.72 8.94 -12.66
C VAL A 323 3.80 8.37 -13.56
N GLN A 324 3.90 8.91 -14.79
CA GLN A 324 4.92 8.49 -15.73
C GLN A 324 6.30 8.99 -15.29
N GLN A 325 7.28 8.12 -15.35
CA GLN A 325 8.66 8.39 -14.97
C GLN A 325 9.45 8.90 -16.21
N GLY A 326 9.52 10.22 -16.37
CA GLY A 326 10.07 10.82 -17.60
C GLY A 326 9.12 10.72 -18.81
N SER A 327 9.58 11.13 -20.00
CA SER A 327 8.74 11.22 -21.20
C SER A 327 8.33 9.86 -21.78
N ASP A 328 9.16 8.84 -21.64
CA ASP A 328 8.96 7.51 -22.23
C ASP A 328 9.08 6.37 -21.22
N GLY A 329 9.14 6.71 -19.93
CA GLY A 329 9.31 5.75 -18.85
C GLY A 329 8.02 5.03 -18.46
N LYS A 330 8.19 4.08 -17.55
CA LYS A 330 7.08 3.34 -16.93
C LYS A 330 6.18 4.26 -16.08
N TYR A 331 4.96 3.81 -15.83
CA TYR A 331 4.05 4.43 -14.87
C TYR A 331 4.23 3.78 -13.50
N SER A 332 4.53 4.58 -12.49
CA SER A 332 4.65 4.12 -11.10
C SER A 332 3.53 4.69 -10.25
N ASN A 333 2.98 3.84 -9.38
CA ASN A 333 1.98 4.29 -8.42
C ASN A 333 2.65 5.17 -7.34
N ASN A 334 2.14 6.37 -7.14
CA ASN A 334 2.62 7.32 -6.13
C ASN A 334 1.67 7.43 -4.92
N ASP A 335 0.63 6.60 -4.84
CA ASP A 335 -0.36 6.74 -3.78
C ASP A 335 -0.08 5.78 -2.61
N TRP A 336 0.23 6.37 -1.45
CA TRP A 336 0.28 5.72 -0.15
C TRP A 336 -0.95 6.16 0.65
N ALA A 337 -1.59 5.24 1.34
CA ALA A 337 -2.64 5.60 2.27
C ALA A 337 -2.07 6.23 3.54
N LYS A 338 -2.61 7.36 3.98
CA LYS A 338 -2.40 7.92 5.31
C LYS A 338 -3.55 7.47 6.20
N VAL A 339 -3.25 6.68 7.22
CA VAL A 339 -4.22 6.21 8.20
C VAL A 339 -4.18 7.12 9.42
N CYS A 340 -5.34 7.64 9.80
CA CYS A 340 -5.54 8.59 10.87
C CYS A 340 -6.46 8.01 11.92
N TYR A 341 -5.94 7.65 13.09
CA TYR A 341 -6.73 7.36 14.26
C TYR A 341 -7.13 8.66 14.95
N ASN A 342 -8.37 8.79 15.36
CA ASN A 342 -8.89 10.02 15.98
C ASN A 342 -9.43 9.74 17.39
N SER A 343 -9.35 10.71 18.28
CA SER A 343 -9.75 10.59 19.68
C SER A 343 -11.25 10.28 19.88
N ASN A 344 -12.07 10.47 18.85
CA ASN A 344 -13.48 10.06 18.81
C ASN A 344 -13.69 8.59 18.40
N TYR A 345 -12.62 7.79 18.37
CA TYR A 345 -12.61 6.38 17.95
C TYR A 345 -12.99 6.14 16.49
N THR A 346 -12.80 7.12 15.61
CA THR A 346 -12.88 6.93 14.16
C THR A 346 -11.49 6.71 13.56
N ILE A 347 -11.47 6.06 12.40
CA ILE A 347 -10.28 5.89 11.56
C ILE A 347 -10.60 6.50 10.20
N ASP A 348 -9.83 7.51 9.82
CA ASP A 348 -9.91 8.10 8.49
C ASP A 348 -8.73 7.63 7.65
N VAL A 349 -8.97 7.45 6.35
CA VAL A 349 -7.94 7.07 5.38
C VAL A 349 -7.93 8.08 4.24
N GLN A 350 -6.75 8.64 3.98
CA GLN A 350 -6.53 9.71 3.01
C GLN A 350 -5.55 9.29 1.92
#